data_9f2143dc955de2f1b561de5a1a54cc2b
#
_entry.id   9f2143dc955de2f1b561de5a1a54cc2b
#
_cell.length_a   1.000
_cell.length_b   1.000
_cell.length_c   1.000
_cell.angle_alpha   90.00
_cell.angle_beta   90.00
_cell.angle_gamma   90.00
#
_symmetry.space_group_name_H-M   'P 1'
#
loop_
_entity.id
_entity.type
_entity.pdbx_description
1 polymer ?
#
loop_
_entity_poly.entity_id
_entity_poly.type
_entity_poly.pdbx_seq_one_letter_code
_entity_poly.pdbx_strand_id
1 'polypeptide(L)'
;AFRRYGFHGTSMRYVAPEAARILGKPLEDLRMIVAHLGNGASITAIRNGKSVDTSMGFTPIEGLVMGTRCGDIDPGVYSYLTAHAGMNIEQVDEMLNKKSGLLGISELSNDCRTLEIAADEGHEGARLALEVMTYRLAKYIASMSVACGGIDALVFTGGIGENSRNIRAKTVAYLDYLGLHIDTKANMEKRYGNSGIISPTGSNPAVLVVPTNEELMIALDTAELAGFLQEAG
;
A
#
# COMPACT_ATOMS: atom_id res chain seq x y z
N ALA A 1 14.68 -12.96 -19.61
CA ALA A 1 13.35 -12.35 -19.57
C ALA A 1 13.16 -11.59 -18.27
N PHE A 2 12.57 -10.40 -18.33
CA PHE A 2 12.18 -9.65 -17.13
C PHE A 2 10.81 -10.13 -16.65
N ARG A 3 10.60 -10.10 -15.33
CA ARG A 3 9.37 -10.54 -14.69
C ARG A 3 8.99 -9.54 -13.58
N ARG A 4 7.69 -9.36 -13.37
CA ARG A 4 7.16 -8.71 -12.16
C ARG A 4 7.33 -9.68 -10.99
N TYR A 5 8.20 -9.35 -10.03
CA TYR A 5 8.41 -10.17 -8.84
C TYR A 5 7.40 -9.82 -7.75
N GLY A 6 7.10 -8.54 -7.56
CA GLY A 6 6.35 -8.03 -6.43
C GLY A 6 7.16 -8.05 -5.14
N PHE A 7 6.61 -7.39 -4.11
CA PHE A 7 7.25 -7.26 -2.80
C PHE A 7 6.17 -7.25 -1.72
N HIS A 8 6.58 -7.26 -0.45
CA HIS A 8 5.71 -7.35 0.73
C HIS A 8 4.87 -8.65 0.79
N GLY A 9 5.31 -9.73 0.11
CA GLY A 9 4.61 -11.01 0.12
C GLY A 9 4.46 -11.62 1.50
N THR A 10 5.47 -11.49 2.36
CA THR A 10 5.41 -11.93 3.76
C THR A 10 4.30 -11.22 4.54
N SER A 11 4.17 -9.89 4.34
CA SER A 11 3.06 -9.12 4.90
C SER A 11 1.70 -9.62 4.39
N MET A 12 1.57 -9.86 3.07
CA MET A 12 0.32 -10.34 2.47
C MET A 12 -0.11 -11.71 3.03
N ARG A 13 0.84 -12.62 3.26
CA ARG A 13 0.58 -13.95 3.85
C ARG A 13 0.00 -13.86 5.25
N TYR A 14 0.34 -12.84 6.01
CA TYR A 14 -0.24 -12.58 7.34
C TYR A 14 -1.57 -11.84 7.24
N VAL A 15 -1.59 -10.73 6.50
CA VAL A 15 -2.71 -9.77 6.49
C VAL A 15 -3.97 -10.34 5.85
N ALA A 16 -3.85 -11.11 4.76
CA ALA A 16 -5.02 -11.59 4.04
C ALA A 16 -5.85 -12.62 4.83
N PRO A 17 -5.26 -13.66 5.46
CA PRO A 17 -6.01 -14.56 6.33
C PRO A 17 -6.62 -13.84 7.55
N GLU A 18 -5.90 -12.90 8.15
CA GLU A 18 -6.39 -12.13 9.28
C GLU A 18 -7.59 -11.25 8.91
N ALA A 19 -7.55 -10.60 7.74
CA ALA A 19 -8.69 -9.84 7.22
C ALA A 19 -9.90 -10.74 6.96
N ALA A 20 -9.70 -11.93 6.39
CA ALA A 20 -10.75 -12.93 6.17
C ALA A 20 -11.37 -13.38 7.50
N ARG A 21 -10.54 -13.62 8.53
CA ARG A 21 -10.99 -13.95 9.89
C ARG A 21 -11.84 -12.83 10.50
N ILE A 22 -11.44 -11.57 10.36
CA ILE A 22 -12.20 -10.41 10.85
C ILE A 22 -13.55 -10.29 10.13
N LEU A 23 -13.60 -10.61 8.83
CA LEU A 23 -14.82 -10.59 8.03
C LEU A 23 -15.72 -11.81 8.28
N GLY A 24 -15.22 -12.86 8.94
CA GLY A 24 -15.94 -14.12 9.15
C GLY A 24 -16.25 -14.87 7.87
N LYS A 25 -15.36 -14.77 6.86
CA LYS A 25 -15.50 -15.40 5.54
C LYS A 25 -14.26 -16.21 5.18
N PRO A 26 -14.39 -17.31 4.42
CA PRO A 26 -13.24 -18.02 3.87
C PRO A 26 -12.40 -17.09 2.97
N LEU A 27 -11.08 -17.20 3.06
CA LEU A 27 -10.17 -16.35 2.27
C LEU A 27 -10.33 -16.59 0.75
N GLU A 28 -10.61 -17.83 0.37
CA GLU A 28 -10.85 -18.25 -1.01
C GLU A 28 -12.09 -17.65 -1.65
N ASP A 29 -13.06 -17.21 -0.85
CA ASP A 29 -14.29 -16.59 -1.32
C ASP A 29 -14.17 -15.06 -1.50
N LEU A 30 -13.01 -14.48 -1.12
CA LEU A 30 -12.80 -13.04 -1.10
C LEU A 30 -11.95 -12.54 -2.29
N ARG A 31 -12.42 -11.43 -2.86
CA ARG A 31 -11.66 -10.56 -3.76
C ARG A 31 -11.14 -9.40 -2.93
N MET A 32 -9.88 -9.47 -2.57
CA MET A 32 -9.26 -8.57 -1.59
C MET A 32 -8.19 -7.73 -2.26
N ILE A 33 -8.15 -6.45 -1.94
CA ILE A 33 -7.07 -5.54 -2.31
C ILE A 33 -6.38 -5.11 -1.03
N VAL A 34 -5.07 -5.36 -0.93
CA VAL A 34 -4.27 -5.02 0.25
C VAL A 34 -3.29 -3.91 -0.11
N ALA A 35 -3.39 -2.79 0.58
CA ALA A 35 -2.48 -1.65 0.48
C ALA A 35 -1.49 -1.67 1.64
N HIS A 36 -0.28 -2.14 1.39
CA HIS A 36 0.83 -2.07 2.34
C HIS A 36 1.56 -0.75 2.15
N LEU A 37 1.38 0.17 3.11
CA LEU A 37 1.86 1.54 3.03
C LEU A 37 2.88 1.81 4.13
N GLY A 38 4.13 1.94 3.74
CA GLY A 38 5.25 2.34 4.56
C GLY A 38 6.15 3.33 3.80
N ASN A 39 7.42 3.45 4.16
CA ASN A 39 8.39 4.20 3.34
C ASN A 39 8.53 3.58 1.93
N GLY A 40 8.54 2.23 1.84
CA GLY A 40 8.17 1.50 0.63
C GLY A 40 6.69 1.18 0.66
N ALA A 41 5.99 1.29 -0.46
CA ALA A 41 4.56 1.04 -0.54
C ALA A 41 4.21 0.19 -1.77
N SER A 42 3.32 -0.77 -1.58
CA SER A 42 2.76 -1.57 -2.66
C SER A 42 1.29 -1.90 -2.42
N ILE A 43 0.63 -2.28 -3.50
CA ILE A 43 -0.75 -2.75 -3.45
C ILE A 43 -0.82 -4.10 -4.15
N THR A 44 -1.59 -5.01 -3.60
CA THR A 44 -1.70 -6.39 -4.09
C THR A 44 -3.15 -6.78 -4.23
N ALA A 45 -3.48 -7.35 -5.38
CA ALA A 45 -4.76 -7.97 -5.67
C ALA A 45 -4.71 -9.45 -5.27
N ILE A 46 -5.64 -9.88 -4.42
CA ILE A 46 -5.74 -11.27 -3.94
C ILE A 46 -7.11 -11.81 -4.32
N ARG A 47 -7.13 -12.94 -5.01
CA ARG A 47 -8.34 -13.66 -5.40
C ARG A 47 -8.16 -15.15 -5.13
N ASN A 48 -9.19 -15.78 -4.54
CA ASN A 48 -9.15 -17.19 -4.17
C ASN A 48 -7.92 -17.53 -3.29
N GLY A 49 -7.60 -16.65 -2.33
CA GLY A 49 -6.46 -16.81 -1.42
C GLY A 49 -5.08 -16.63 -2.06
N LYS A 50 -4.99 -16.23 -3.33
CA LYS A 50 -3.73 -16.09 -4.07
C LYS A 50 -3.53 -14.69 -4.61
N SER A 51 -2.29 -14.18 -4.52
CA SER A 51 -1.90 -12.94 -5.22
C SER A 51 -2.03 -13.14 -6.73
N VAL A 52 -2.80 -12.27 -7.39
CA VAL A 52 -3.03 -12.31 -8.83
C VAL A 52 -2.39 -11.14 -9.56
N ASP A 53 -2.14 -10.03 -8.85
CA ASP A 53 -1.40 -8.87 -9.37
C ASP A 53 -0.82 -8.03 -8.21
N THR A 54 0.18 -7.20 -8.51
CA THR A 54 0.78 -6.27 -7.55
C THR A 54 1.38 -5.06 -8.25
N SER A 55 1.55 -3.95 -7.52
CA SER A 55 2.04 -2.68 -8.09
C SER A 55 3.54 -2.61 -8.29
N MET A 56 4.35 -3.25 -7.43
CA MET A 56 5.80 -3.31 -7.64
C MET A 56 6.15 -4.32 -8.71
N GLY A 57 7.19 -4.04 -9.50
CA GLY A 57 7.53 -4.78 -10.69
C GLY A 57 8.76 -5.67 -10.56
N PHE A 58 9.69 -5.50 -11.51
CA PHE A 58 11.01 -6.13 -11.46
C PHE A 58 11.83 -5.62 -10.29
N THR A 59 11.69 -4.34 -9.97
CA THR A 59 12.30 -3.69 -8.81
C THR A 59 11.19 -3.05 -7.93
N PRO A 60 11.50 -2.68 -6.67
CA PRO A 60 10.52 -2.07 -5.79
C PRO A 60 10.32 -0.56 -6.03
N ILE A 61 10.54 -0.07 -7.27
CA ILE A 61 10.33 1.34 -7.66
C ILE A 61 9.01 1.57 -8.39
N GLU A 62 8.59 0.60 -9.23
CA GLU A 62 7.33 0.67 -9.99
C GLU A 62 6.11 0.77 -9.07
N GLY A 63 5.10 1.52 -9.47
CA GLY A 63 3.80 1.54 -8.82
C GLY A 63 3.48 2.85 -8.10
N LEU A 64 3.25 2.74 -6.80
CA LEU A 64 2.83 3.84 -5.95
C LEU A 64 3.93 4.90 -5.76
N VAL A 65 3.51 6.14 -5.50
CA VAL A 65 4.42 7.16 -4.95
C VAL A 65 4.76 6.76 -3.52
N MET A 66 6.06 6.71 -3.20
CA MET A 66 6.56 6.23 -1.91
C MET A 66 7.30 7.34 -1.17
N GLY A 67 7.90 7.05 -0.03
CA GLY A 67 8.62 8.06 0.75
C GLY A 67 9.69 8.78 -0.07
N THR A 68 10.56 8.02 -0.78
CA THR A 68 11.65 8.57 -1.59
C THR A 68 11.65 8.09 -3.04
N ARG A 69 10.86 7.06 -3.38
CA ARG A 69 10.78 6.49 -4.72
C ARG A 69 9.65 7.11 -5.52
N CYS A 70 9.90 7.36 -6.80
CA CYS A 70 8.94 8.04 -7.67
C CYS A 70 7.66 7.24 -7.96
N GLY A 71 7.70 5.92 -7.92
CA GLY A 71 6.65 5.07 -8.48
C GLY A 71 6.70 5.08 -10.01
N ASP A 72 5.54 4.90 -10.66
CA ASP A 72 5.42 4.93 -12.11
C ASP A 72 5.89 6.27 -12.69
N ILE A 73 6.69 6.17 -13.74
CA ILE A 73 7.23 7.32 -14.44
C ILE A 73 7.25 7.04 -15.95
N ASP A 74 7.14 8.08 -16.76
CA ASP A 74 7.39 7.99 -18.20
C ASP A 74 8.88 7.67 -18.45
N PRO A 75 9.21 6.56 -19.15
CA PRO A 75 10.59 6.23 -19.48
C PRO A 75 11.35 7.33 -20.22
N GLY A 76 10.65 8.22 -20.92
CA GLY A 76 11.22 9.38 -21.60
C GLY A 76 11.94 10.35 -20.66
N VAL A 77 11.62 10.33 -19.36
CA VAL A 77 12.29 11.14 -18.33
C VAL A 77 13.78 10.78 -18.23
N TYR A 78 14.13 9.48 -18.34
CA TYR A 78 15.54 9.06 -18.35
C TYR A 78 16.33 9.73 -19.47
N SER A 79 15.80 9.65 -20.70
CA SER A 79 16.44 10.27 -21.87
C SER A 79 16.52 11.79 -21.74
N TYR A 80 15.47 12.43 -21.22
CA TYR A 80 15.45 13.88 -21.03
C TYR A 80 16.52 14.32 -20.02
N LEU A 81 16.60 13.70 -18.87
CA LEU A 81 17.55 14.06 -17.82
C LEU A 81 19.00 13.81 -18.23
N THR A 82 19.27 12.71 -18.95
CA THR A 82 20.61 12.44 -19.48
C THR A 82 21.03 13.44 -20.56
N ALA A 83 20.11 13.83 -21.45
CA ALA A 83 20.42 14.74 -22.55
C ALA A 83 20.47 16.23 -22.13
N HIS A 84 19.66 16.65 -21.16
CA HIS A 84 19.47 18.07 -20.85
C HIS A 84 19.91 18.50 -19.47
N ALA A 85 19.94 17.58 -18.48
CA ALA A 85 20.38 17.88 -17.11
C ALA A 85 21.82 17.43 -16.83
N GLY A 86 22.52 16.85 -17.82
CA GLY A 86 23.89 16.35 -17.68
C GLY A 86 24.05 15.19 -16.71
N MET A 87 22.97 14.48 -16.38
CA MET A 87 22.98 13.34 -15.47
C MET A 87 23.37 12.06 -16.23
N ASN A 88 24.20 11.22 -15.62
CA ASN A 88 24.37 9.84 -16.10
C ASN A 88 23.23 8.95 -15.59
N ILE A 89 23.18 7.70 -16.08
CA ILE A 89 22.09 6.77 -15.76
C ILE A 89 22.03 6.42 -14.27
N GLU A 90 23.18 6.30 -13.62
CA GLU A 90 23.28 5.99 -12.19
C GLU A 90 22.75 7.14 -11.33
N GLN A 91 22.99 8.37 -11.75
CA GLN A 91 22.48 9.58 -11.08
C GLN A 91 20.96 9.71 -11.24
N VAL A 92 20.43 9.38 -12.41
CA VAL A 92 18.97 9.33 -12.62
C VAL A 92 18.34 8.26 -11.76
N ASP A 93 18.92 7.05 -11.74
CA ASP A 93 18.43 5.96 -10.89
C ASP A 93 18.46 6.32 -9.40
N GLU A 94 19.54 6.92 -8.92
CA GLU A 94 19.63 7.40 -7.53
C GLU A 94 18.58 8.45 -7.22
N MET A 95 18.35 9.41 -8.12
CA MET A 95 17.34 10.45 -7.94
C MET A 95 15.94 9.85 -7.84
N LEU A 96 15.58 8.93 -8.73
CA LEU A 96 14.26 8.31 -8.77
C LEU A 96 13.99 7.37 -7.59
N ASN A 97 15.04 6.76 -7.03
CA ASN A 97 14.94 5.87 -5.88
C ASN A 97 15.01 6.58 -4.52
N LYS A 98 15.84 7.65 -4.39
CA LYS A 98 16.20 8.21 -3.08
C LYS A 98 15.80 9.67 -2.88
N LYS A 99 15.51 10.42 -3.95
CA LYS A 99 15.29 11.87 -3.91
C LYS A 99 13.97 12.30 -4.54
N SER A 100 13.09 11.33 -4.81
CA SER A 100 11.76 11.51 -5.41
C SER A 100 10.66 11.23 -4.39
N GLY A 101 9.51 10.82 -4.84
CA GLY A 101 8.38 10.46 -3.98
C GLY A 101 7.88 11.62 -3.13
N LEU A 102 7.43 11.31 -1.92
CA LEU A 102 6.94 12.32 -0.97
C LEU A 102 8.02 13.36 -0.66
N LEU A 103 9.28 12.92 -0.48
CA LEU A 103 10.42 13.81 -0.24
C LEU A 103 10.60 14.80 -1.39
N GLY A 104 10.64 14.32 -2.63
CA GLY A 104 10.87 15.17 -3.81
C GLY A 104 9.72 16.12 -4.09
N ILE A 105 8.46 15.70 -3.87
CA ILE A 105 7.28 16.56 -4.09
C ILE A 105 7.15 17.61 -3.01
N SER A 106 7.38 17.23 -1.75
CA SER A 106 7.22 18.14 -0.62
C SER A 106 8.40 19.08 -0.43
N GLU A 107 9.59 18.69 -0.88
CA GLU A 107 10.88 19.33 -0.58
C GLU A 107 11.14 19.45 0.94
N LEU A 108 10.46 18.63 1.73
CA LEU A 108 10.49 18.69 3.20
C LEU A 108 10.88 17.36 3.84
N SER A 109 10.12 16.28 3.58
CA SER A 109 10.29 15.01 4.27
C SER A 109 9.72 13.83 3.47
N ASN A 110 10.25 12.64 3.73
CA ASN A 110 9.66 11.38 3.29
C ASN A 110 8.71 10.77 4.34
N ASP A 111 8.65 11.34 5.53
CA ASP A 111 7.78 10.87 6.61
C ASP A 111 6.37 11.46 6.47
N CYS A 112 5.40 10.57 6.24
CA CYS A 112 3.99 10.94 6.05
C CYS A 112 3.42 11.70 7.27
N ARG A 113 3.81 11.35 8.50
CA ARG A 113 3.34 12.03 9.71
C ARG A 113 3.85 13.47 9.77
N THR A 114 5.13 13.69 9.45
CA THR A 114 5.72 15.03 9.36
C THR A 114 4.99 15.86 8.30
N LEU A 115 4.67 15.24 7.14
CA LEU A 115 3.95 15.92 6.07
C LEU A 115 2.50 16.25 6.44
N GLU A 116 1.80 15.38 7.18
CA GLU A 116 0.45 15.68 7.68
C GLU A 116 0.44 16.91 8.59
N ILE A 117 1.38 16.99 9.53
CA ILE A 117 1.54 18.15 10.42
C ILE A 117 1.83 19.43 9.62
N ALA A 118 2.81 19.38 8.74
CA ALA A 118 3.21 20.52 7.92
C ALA A 118 2.07 21.01 6.99
N ALA A 119 1.29 20.09 6.43
CA ALA A 119 0.15 20.40 5.58
C ALA A 119 -0.97 21.12 6.39
N ASP A 120 -1.23 20.69 7.62
CA ASP A 120 -2.18 21.34 8.53
C ASP A 120 -1.70 22.74 8.95
N GLU A 121 -0.38 22.98 8.97
CA GLU A 121 0.25 24.28 9.21
C GLU A 121 0.35 25.15 7.94
N GLY A 122 -0.15 24.66 6.79
CA GLY A 122 -0.23 25.41 5.54
C GLY A 122 0.94 25.22 4.58
N HIS A 123 1.80 24.21 4.77
CA HIS A 123 2.90 23.92 3.85
C HIS A 123 2.37 23.30 2.55
N GLU A 124 2.40 24.08 1.45
CA GLU A 124 1.81 23.71 0.16
C GLU A 124 2.47 22.44 -0.46
N GLY A 125 3.79 22.30 -0.40
CA GLY A 125 4.48 21.11 -0.90
C GLY A 125 4.09 19.83 -0.15
N ALA A 126 3.90 19.90 1.18
CA ALA A 126 3.43 18.79 1.98
C ALA A 126 1.99 18.40 1.62
N ARG A 127 1.11 19.39 1.46
CA ARG A 127 -0.27 19.17 1.01
C ARG A 127 -0.31 18.49 -0.36
N LEU A 128 0.47 19.00 -1.33
CA LEU A 128 0.57 18.42 -2.67
C LEU A 128 1.08 16.99 -2.64
N ALA A 129 2.12 16.69 -1.85
CA ALA A 129 2.69 15.35 -1.74
C ALA A 129 1.66 14.32 -1.24
N LEU A 130 0.89 14.67 -0.20
CA LEU A 130 -0.17 13.81 0.33
C LEU A 130 -1.33 13.64 -0.66
N GLU A 131 -1.68 14.68 -1.41
CA GLU A 131 -2.72 14.62 -2.44
C GLU A 131 -2.31 13.70 -3.60
N VAL A 132 -1.08 13.85 -4.11
CA VAL A 132 -0.53 12.98 -5.15
C VAL A 132 -0.48 11.51 -4.68
N MET A 133 -0.05 11.26 -3.44
CA MET A 133 -0.01 9.92 -2.86
C MET A 133 -1.41 9.28 -2.82
N THR A 134 -2.40 9.98 -2.25
CA THR A 134 -3.75 9.43 -2.09
C THR A 134 -4.46 9.25 -3.42
N TYR A 135 -4.28 10.16 -4.36
CA TYR A 135 -4.83 10.04 -5.71
C TYR A 135 -4.22 8.87 -6.48
N ARG A 136 -2.88 8.70 -6.45
CA ARG A 136 -2.21 7.56 -7.09
C ARG A 136 -2.66 6.25 -6.46
N LEU A 137 -2.77 6.19 -5.13
CA LEU A 137 -3.23 5.01 -4.40
C LEU A 137 -4.66 4.63 -4.81
N ALA A 138 -5.57 5.59 -4.90
CA ALA A 138 -6.94 5.34 -5.34
C ALA A 138 -7.00 4.77 -6.77
N LYS A 139 -6.20 5.30 -7.69
CA LYS A 139 -6.10 4.75 -9.07
C LYS A 139 -5.64 3.30 -9.07
N TYR A 140 -4.65 2.96 -8.24
CA TYR A 140 -4.16 1.59 -8.12
C TYR A 140 -5.19 0.65 -7.49
N ILE A 141 -5.94 1.08 -6.46
CA ILE A 141 -7.04 0.29 -5.90
C ILE A 141 -8.07 -0.03 -6.99
N ALA A 142 -8.47 0.96 -7.77
CA ALA A 142 -9.40 0.77 -8.87
C ALA A 142 -8.84 -0.20 -9.93
N SER A 143 -7.57 -0.08 -10.32
CA SER A 143 -6.96 -0.98 -11.30
C SER A 143 -6.86 -2.41 -10.79
N MET A 144 -6.52 -2.61 -9.52
CA MET A 144 -6.44 -3.94 -8.89
C MET A 144 -7.80 -4.63 -8.77
N SER A 145 -8.90 -3.87 -8.72
CA SER A 145 -10.24 -4.46 -8.76
C SER A 145 -10.53 -5.18 -10.08
N VAL A 146 -9.89 -4.75 -11.17
CA VAL A 146 -9.97 -5.44 -12.48
C VAL A 146 -9.29 -6.81 -12.39
N ALA A 147 -8.10 -6.89 -11.79
CA ALA A 147 -7.36 -8.15 -11.62
C ALA A 147 -8.12 -9.15 -10.75
N CYS A 148 -8.83 -8.67 -9.72
CA CYS A 148 -9.69 -9.50 -8.87
C CYS A 148 -11.02 -9.87 -9.52
N GLY A 149 -11.48 -9.13 -10.54
CA GLY A 149 -12.84 -9.24 -11.07
C GLY A 149 -13.90 -8.65 -10.13
N GLY A 150 -13.53 -7.60 -9.39
CA GLY A 150 -14.34 -6.90 -8.40
C GLY A 150 -13.58 -6.71 -7.07
N ILE A 151 -14.29 -6.24 -6.05
CA ILE A 151 -13.73 -6.03 -4.71
C ILE A 151 -14.75 -6.40 -3.64
N ASP A 152 -14.35 -7.18 -2.65
CA ASP A 152 -15.14 -7.50 -1.46
C ASP A 152 -14.53 -6.85 -0.21
N ALA A 153 -13.20 -6.64 -0.22
CA ALA A 153 -12.49 -6.00 0.88
C ALA A 153 -11.29 -5.18 0.40
N LEU A 154 -11.15 -3.97 0.95
CA LEU A 154 -9.94 -3.14 0.90
C LEU A 154 -9.28 -3.17 2.27
N VAL A 155 -8.00 -3.56 2.34
CA VAL A 155 -7.25 -3.68 3.60
C VAL A 155 -6.07 -2.72 3.58
N PHE A 156 -5.96 -1.89 4.61
CA PHE A 156 -4.81 -1.03 4.86
C PHE A 156 -3.89 -1.67 5.90
N THR A 157 -2.58 -1.70 5.60
CA THR A 157 -1.54 -2.25 6.46
C THR A 157 -0.21 -1.49 6.26
N GLY A 158 0.81 -1.83 7.04
CA GLY A 158 2.07 -1.10 7.08
C GLY A 158 1.96 0.22 7.84
N GLY A 159 3.08 0.80 8.24
CA GLY A 159 3.12 1.91 9.20
C GLY A 159 2.20 3.10 8.85
N ILE A 160 2.12 3.50 7.58
CA ILE A 160 1.21 4.56 7.12
C ILE A 160 -0.23 4.04 7.05
N GLY A 161 -0.44 2.86 6.44
CA GLY A 161 -1.77 2.28 6.28
C GLY A 161 -2.47 2.01 7.61
N GLU A 162 -1.72 1.58 8.61
CA GLU A 162 -2.21 1.30 9.96
C GLU A 162 -2.51 2.57 10.76
N ASN A 163 -1.70 3.63 10.62
CA ASN A 163 -1.72 4.74 11.56
C ASN A 163 -2.27 6.05 11.00
N SER A 164 -2.22 6.27 9.67
CA SER A 164 -2.74 7.51 9.08
C SER A 164 -4.21 7.37 8.69
N ARG A 165 -5.09 7.81 9.60
CA ARG A 165 -6.52 7.93 9.31
C ARG A 165 -6.84 8.86 8.14
N ASN A 166 -6.00 9.89 7.94
CA ASN A 166 -6.20 10.89 6.90
C ASN A 166 -5.91 10.32 5.51
N ILE A 167 -4.81 9.56 5.36
CA ILE A 167 -4.49 8.88 4.11
C ILE A 167 -5.60 7.89 3.73
N ARG A 168 -6.09 7.08 4.67
CA ARG A 168 -7.20 6.16 4.41
C ARG A 168 -8.46 6.90 3.97
N ALA A 169 -8.87 7.92 4.72
CA ALA A 169 -10.08 8.67 4.41
C ALA A 169 -9.99 9.40 3.06
N LYS A 170 -8.88 10.11 2.79
CA LYS A 170 -8.66 10.81 1.52
C LYS A 170 -8.63 9.84 0.33
N THR A 171 -7.99 8.68 0.49
CA THR A 171 -7.93 7.66 -0.56
C THR A 171 -9.32 7.10 -0.87
N VAL A 172 -10.06 6.69 0.16
CA VAL A 172 -11.39 6.08 -0.02
C VAL A 172 -12.40 7.08 -0.57
N ALA A 173 -12.26 8.37 -0.28
CA ALA A 173 -13.14 9.41 -0.85
C ALA A 173 -13.13 9.46 -2.40
N TYR A 174 -12.05 9.04 -3.05
CA TYR A 174 -12.00 8.90 -4.52
C TYR A 174 -12.72 7.64 -5.04
N LEU A 175 -13.10 6.72 -4.17
CA LEU A 175 -13.57 5.36 -4.53
C LEU A 175 -15.04 5.11 -4.19
N ASP A 176 -15.80 6.19 -3.93
CA ASP A 176 -17.23 6.14 -3.64
C ASP A 176 -18.01 5.38 -4.71
N TYR A 177 -17.67 5.57 -5.99
CA TYR A 177 -18.24 4.88 -7.12
C TYR A 177 -18.03 3.35 -7.14
N LEU A 178 -17.07 2.84 -6.35
CA LEU A 178 -16.85 1.41 -6.11
C LEU A 178 -17.60 0.90 -4.86
N GLY A 179 -18.38 1.76 -4.20
CA GLY A 179 -19.07 1.44 -2.97
C GLY A 179 -18.17 1.38 -1.73
N LEU A 180 -16.95 1.91 -1.81
CA LEU A 180 -16.02 1.99 -0.69
C LEU A 180 -16.31 3.24 0.16
N HIS A 181 -16.59 3.06 1.44
CA HIS A 181 -16.92 4.13 2.37
C HIS A 181 -16.15 3.98 3.68
N ILE A 182 -15.93 5.10 4.38
CA ILE A 182 -15.29 5.16 5.70
C ILE A 182 -16.30 5.56 6.77
N ASP A 183 -16.36 4.80 7.86
CA ASP A 183 -16.90 5.25 9.12
C ASP A 183 -15.83 6.06 9.87
N THR A 184 -16.08 7.35 10.07
CA THR A 184 -15.10 8.27 10.64
C THR A 184 -14.66 7.86 12.04
N LYS A 185 -15.59 7.39 12.89
CA LYS A 185 -15.29 6.98 14.26
C LYS A 185 -14.44 5.71 14.27
N ALA A 186 -14.86 4.69 13.54
CA ALA A 186 -14.09 3.45 13.43
C ALA A 186 -12.68 3.70 12.85
N ASN A 187 -12.57 4.57 11.83
CA ASN A 187 -11.28 4.93 11.24
C ASN A 187 -10.35 5.67 12.24
N MET A 188 -10.90 6.43 13.17
CA MET A 188 -10.13 7.07 14.23
C MET A 188 -9.62 6.08 15.28
N GLU A 189 -10.42 5.07 15.62
CA GLU A 189 -10.13 4.09 16.67
C GLU A 189 -9.14 3.00 16.22
N LYS A 190 -9.15 2.64 14.92
CA LYS A 190 -8.30 1.57 14.37
C LYS A 190 -6.92 2.10 13.98
N ARG A 191 -6.03 2.19 14.99
CA ARG A 191 -4.63 2.63 14.89
C ARG A 191 -3.82 1.97 16.01
N TYR A 192 -2.50 2.08 15.92
CA TYR A 192 -1.57 1.64 16.99
C TYR A 192 -1.80 0.19 17.41
N GLY A 193 -1.85 -0.71 16.43
CA GLY A 193 -2.06 -2.14 16.66
C GLY A 193 -3.53 -2.58 16.72
N ASN A 194 -4.49 -1.66 16.72
CA ASN A 194 -5.91 -2.02 16.71
C ASN A 194 -6.39 -2.34 15.29
N SER A 195 -6.71 -3.61 15.05
CA SER A 195 -7.32 -4.08 13.80
C SER A 195 -8.84 -3.93 13.77
N GLY A 196 -9.41 -4.04 12.59
CA GLY A 196 -10.86 -4.19 12.39
C GLY A 196 -11.43 -3.43 11.21
N ILE A 197 -12.74 -3.53 11.06
CA ILE A 197 -13.51 -2.88 10.00
C ILE A 197 -13.61 -1.38 10.30
N ILE A 198 -13.39 -0.57 9.26
CA ILE A 198 -13.49 0.90 9.31
C ILE A 198 -14.49 1.45 8.30
N SER A 199 -15.24 0.59 7.62
CA SER A 199 -16.41 0.98 6.82
C SER A 199 -17.69 0.91 7.67
N PRO A 200 -18.78 1.57 7.24
CA PRO A 200 -20.08 1.44 7.90
C PRO A 200 -20.54 -0.01 8.00
N THR A 201 -21.30 -0.33 9.05
CA THR A 201 -21.85 -1.68 9.25
C THR A 201 -22.66 -2.12 8.04
N GLY A 202 -22.38 -3.33 7.55
CA GLY A 202 -23.07 -3.90 6.38
C GLY A 202 -22.54 -3.44 5.03
N SER A 203 -21.47 -2.62 5.00
CA SER A 203 -20.83 -2.24 3.73
C SER A 203 -20.28 -3.45 2.98
N ASN A 204 -20.52 -3.47 1.68
CA ASN A 204 -19.90 -4.40 0.75
C ASN A 204 -19.57 -3.62 -0.53
N PRO A 205 -18.29 -3.38 -0.81
CA PRO A 205 -17.09 -3.90 -0.13
C PRO A 205 -16.84 -3.32 1.27
N ALA A 206 -16.16 -4.10 2.12
CA ALA A 206 -15.71 -3.65 3.42
C ALA A 206 -14.33 -2.96 3.33
N VAL A 207 -14.04 -2.04 4.25
CA VAL A 207 -12.71 -1.43 4.42
C VAL A 207 -12.18 -1.79 5.80
N LEU A 208 -10.91 -2.25 5.87
CA LEU A 208 -10.29 -2.74 7.11
C LEU A 208 -8.91 -2.12 7.34
N VAL A 209 -8.52 -2.13 8.60
CA VAL A 209 -7.12 -1.98 9.04
C VAL A 209 -6.67 -3.28 9.66
N VAL A 210 -5.56 -3.82 9.17
CA VAL A 210 -4.94 -5.03 9.72
C VAL A 210 -3.45 -4.76 9.89
N PRO A 211 -2.93 -4.66 11.12
CA PRO A 211 -1.50 -4.55 11.36
C PRO A 211 -0.75 -5.76 10.80
N THR A 212 0.35 -5.50 10.09
CA THR A 212 1.21 -6.58 9.60
C THR A 212 2.06 -7.17 10.72
N ASN A 213 2.46 -8.43 10.55
CA ASN A 213 3.39 -9.12 11.47
C ASN A 213 4.34 -10.01 10.66
N GLU A 214 5.29 -9.38 9.97
CA GLU A 214 6.25 -10.08 9.12
C GLU A 214 7.24 -10.91 9.95
N GLU A 215 7.59 -10.44 11.16
CA GLU A 215 8.47 -11.16 12.07
C GLU A 215 7.87 -12.50 12.50
N LEU A 216 6.57 -12.54 12.82
CA LEU A 216 5.87 -13.76 13.13
C LEU A 216 5.90 -14.74 11.96
N MET A 217 5.66 -14.26 10.73
CA MET A 217 5.69 -15.12 9.54
C MET A 217 7.08 -15.72 9.31
N ILE A 218 8.14 -14.92 9.48
CA ILE A 218 9.52 -15.41 9.38
C ILE A 218 9.81 -16.44 10.48
N ALA A 219 9.35 -16.20 11.70
CA ALA A 219 9.51 -17.12 12.82
C ALA A 219 8.78 -18.47 12.57
N LEU A 220 7.57 -18.42 12.03
CA LEU A 220 6.79 -19.61 11.69
C LEU A 220 7.46 -20.41 10.55
N ASP A 221 7.88 -19.74 9.47
CA ASP A 221 8.60 -20.38 8.37
C ASP A 221 9.91 -21.04 8.88
N THR A 222 10.63 -20.34 9.77
CA THR A 222 11.87 -20.88 10.36
C THR A 222 11.59 -22.11 11.23
N ALA A 223 10.55 -22.07 12.04
CA ALA A 223 10.16 -23.19 12.91
C ALA A 223 9.71 -24.42 12.09
N GLU A 224 8.97 -24.20 11.01
CA GLU A 224 8.56 -25.25 10.07
C GLU A 224 9.78 -25.89 9.40
N LEU A 225 10.66 -25.10 8.80
CA LEU A 225 11.88 -25.60 8.14
C LEU A 225 12.85 -26.29 9.10
N ALA A 226 12.89 -25.89 10.37
CA ALA A 226 13.69 -26.52 11.42
C ALA A 226 13.03 -27.78 12.01
N GLY A 227 11.81 -28.14 11.60
CA GLY A 227 11.08 -29.30 12.08
C GLY A 227 10.49 -29.15 13.50
N PHE A 228 10.38 -27.92 14.00
CA PHE A 228 9.76 -27.64 15.31
C PHE A 228 8.23 -27.61 15.24
N LEU A 229 7.65 -27.33 14.08
CA LEU A 229 6.23 -27.42 13.84
C LEU A 229 5.95 -28.78 13.17
N GLN A 230 5.27 -29.69 13.85
CA GLN A 230 4.71 -30.87 13.20
C GLN A 230 3.52 -30.43 12.35
N GLU A 231 3.42 -30.95 11.13
CA GLU A 231 2.19 -30.80 10.36
C GLU A 231 1.02 -31.27 11.24
N ALA A 232 0.08 -30.36 11.51
CA ALA A 232 -1.17 -30.73 12.12
C ALA A 232 -1.93 -31.55 11.07
N GLY A 233 -1.95 -32.90 11.28
CA GLY A 233 -2.60 -33.88 10.44
C GLY A 233 -4.12 -33.70 10.39
#